data_4441cb79962345129dabf4f639d4121a
#
_entry.id   4441cb79962345129dabf4f639d4121a
#
_cell.length_a   1.000
_cell.length_b   1.000
_cell.length_c   1.000
_cell.angle_alpha   90.00
_cell.angle_beta   90.00
_cell.angle_gamma   90.00
#
_symmetry.space_group_name_H-M   'P 1'
#
loop_
_entity.id
_entity.type
_entity.pdbx_description
1 polymer ?
#
loop_
_entity_poly.entity_id
_entity_poly.type
_entity_poly.pdbx_seq_one_letter_code
_entity_poly.pdbx_strand_id
1 'polypeptide(L)' 'MRITYEHELEELNKCLRDMAMMVEKAIEQTFVAFEDQNYTMAEDVIKGDRNVNDMERAIESRCLSLILRQQPVARD' A
#
# COMPACT_ATOMS: atom_id res chain seq x y z
N MET A 1 1.38 13.75 22.15
CA MET A 1 0.22 13.28 21.39
C MET A 1 0.26 13.72 19.95
N ARG A 2 0.35 15.01 19.75
CA ARG A 2 0.39 15.55 18.41
C ARG A 2 1.58 15.03 17.59
N ILE A 3 2.75 15.00 18.24
CA ILE A 3 3.97 14.52 17.58
C ILE A 3 3.80 13.06 17.15
N THR A 4 3.19 12.26 18.00
CA THR A 4 2.96 10.85 17.70
C THR A 4 2.02 10.70 16.51
N TYR A 5 0.97 11.51 16.47
CA TYR A 5 0.00 11.49 15.37
C TYR A 5 0.67 11.89 14.06
N GLU A 6 1.47 12.94 14.08
CA GLU A 6 2.19 13.39 12.90
C GLU A 6 3.17 12.33 12.41
N HIS A 7 3.83 11.67 13.35
CA HIS A 7 4.76 10.60 12.98
C HIS A 7 4.02 9.43 12.32
N GLU A 8 2.86 9.06 12.85
CA GLU A 8 2.06 7.99 12.27
C GLU A 8 1.57 8.35 10.88
N LEU A 9 1.22 9.61 10.66
CA LEU A 9 0.82 10.07 9.33
C LEU A 9 1.97 10.00 8.34
N GLU A 10 3.18 10.34 8.77
CA GLU A 10 4.36 10.24 7.92
C GLU A 10 4.64 8.80 7.54
N GLU A 11 4.51 7.89 8.51
CA GLU A 11 4.72 6.47 8.24
C GLU A 11 3.67 5.94 7.28
N LEU A 12 2.43 6.38 7.45
CA LEU A 12 1.36 5.98 6.56
C LEU A 12 1.60 6.49 5.14
N ASN A 13 2.04 7.74 5.00
CA ASN A 13 2.36 8.31 3.71
C ASN A 13 3.49 7.54 3.02
N LYS A 14 4.47 7.11 3.80
CA LYS A 14 5.56 6.33 3.25
C LYS A 14 5.06 4.99 2.72
N CYS A 15 4.20 4.33 3.49
CA CYS A 15 3.61 3.07 3.07
C CYS A 15 2.80 3.22 1.78
N LEU A 16 2.05 4.32 1.67
CA LEU A 16 1.28 4.60 0.47
C LEU A 16 2.18 4.79 -0.75
N ARG A 17 3.27 5.52 -0.57
CA ARG A 17 4.23 5.73 -1.67
C ARG A 17 4.88 4.43 -2.08
N ASP A 18 5.26 3.60 -1.11
CA ASP A 18 5.89 2.31 -1.40
C ASP A 18 4.92 1.41 -2.17
N MET A 19 3.66 1.40 -1.76
CA MET A 19 2.64 0.63 -2.46
C MET A 19 2.43 1.13 -3.88
N ALA A 20 2.39 2.45 -4.07
CA ALA A 20 2.23 3.05 -5.39
C ALA A 20 3.37 2.65 -6.31
N MET A 21 4.60 2.63 -5.78
CA MET A 21 5.76 2.22 -6.56
C MET A 21 5.67 0.74 -6.95
N MET A 22 5.18 -0.10 -6.06
CA MET A 22 5.01 -1.51 -6.36
C MET A 22 3.96 -1.73 -7.44
N VAL A 23 2.87 -0.98 -7.38
CA VAL A 23 1.81 -1.06 -8.40
C VAL A 23 2.35 -0.61 -9.75
N GLU A 24 3.09 0.49 -9.77
CA GLU A 24 3.68 1.00 -11.01
C GLU A 24 4.60 -0.03 -11.64
N LYS A 25 5.45 -0.64 -10.82
CA LYS A 25 6.37 -1.66 -11.29
C LYS A 25 5.61 -2.87 -11.85
N ALA A 26 4.54 -3.28 -11.17
CA ALA A 26 3.73 -4.40 -11.62
C ALA A 26 3.10 -4.11 -12.97
N ILE A 27 2.64 -2.89 -13.18
CA ILE A 27 2.05 -2.48 -14.46
C ILE A 27 3.09 -2.56 -15.57
N GLU A 28 4.28 -2.03 -15.31
CA GLU A 28 5.37 -2.07 -16.27
C GLU A 28 5.73 -3.51 -16.64
N GLN A 29 5.85 -4.37 -15.64
CA GLN A 29 6.18 -5.78 -15.85
C GLN A 29 5.08 -6.50 -16.63
N THR A 30 3.83 -6.11 -16.38
CA THR A 30 2.71 -6.70 -17.10
C THR A 30 2.79 -6.38 -18.60
N PHE A 31 3.11 -5.14 -18.93
CA PHE A 31 3.26 -4.76 -20.33
C PHE A 31 4.41 -5.49 -21.00
N VAL A 32 5.55 -5.60 -20.31
CA VAL A 32 6.70 -6.31 -20.85
C VAL A 32 6.35 -7.77 -21.05
N ALA A 33 5.72 -8.40 -20.08
CA ALA A 33 5.32 -9.80 -20.18
C ALA A 33 4.36 -10.02 -21.36
N PHE A 34 3.46 -9.08 -21.55
CA PHE A 34 2.50 -9.15 -22.66
C PHE A 34 3.17 -9.04 -24.00
N GLU A 35 4.05 -8.05 -24.15
CA GLU A 35 4.76 -7.82 -25.42
C GLU A 35 5.67 -8.99 -25.80
N ASP A 36 6.35 -9.54 -24.80
CA ASP A 36 7.31 -10.63 -25.03
C ASP A 36 6.67 -12.01 -24.92
N GLN A 37 5.39 -12.08 -24.58
CA GLN A 37 4.68 -13.33 -24.32
C GLN A 37 5.44 -14.18 -23.30
N ASN A 38 5.96 -13.52 -22.27
CA ASN A 38 6.75 -14.15 -21.23
C ASN A 38 5.87 -14.66 -20.10
N TYR A 39 5.52 -15.92 -20.15
CA TYR A 39 4.60 -16.52 -19.18
C TYR A 39 5.16 -16.58 -17.77
N THR A 40 6.46 -16.81 -17.65
CA THR A 40 7.11 -16.85 -16.33
C THR A 40 7.01 -15.47 -15.64
N MET A 41 7.29 -14.42 -16.41
CA MET A 41 7.18 -13.07 -15.87
C MET A 41 5.73 -12.74 -15.50
N ALA A 42 4.78 -13.19 -16.32
CA ALA A 42 3.38 -12.98 -16.02
C ALA A 42 2.96 -13.65 -14.71
N GLU A 43 3.46 -14.86 -14.47
CA GLU A 43 3.20 -15.55 -13.22
C GLU A 43 3.79 -14.81 -12.03
N ASP A 44 5.00 -14.26 -12.21
CA ASP A 44 5.65 -13.50 -11.16
C ASP A 44 4.84 -12.24 -10.80
N VAL A 45 4.25 -11.59 -11.81
CA VAL A 45 3.42 -10.41 -11.58
C VAL A 45 2.19 -10.79 -10.77
N ILE A 46 1.57 -11.92 -11.10
CA ILE A 46 0.40 -12.39 -10.36
C ILE A 46 0.76 -12.68 -8.90
N LYS A 47 1.90 -13.31 -8.66
CA LYS A 47 2.35 -13.59 -7.30
C LYS A 47 2.64 -12.31 -6.53
N GLY A 48 3.23 -11.34 -7.21
CA GLY A 48 3.53 -10.05 -6.59
C GLY A 48 2.29 -9.26 -6.21
N ASP A 49 1.20 -9.47 -6.95
CA ASP A 49 -0.06 -8.77 -6.68
C ASP A 49 -0.60 -9.10 -5.29
N ARG A 50 -0.33 -10.29 -4.79
CA ARG A 50 -0.75 -10.67 -3.44
C ARG A 50 -0.08 -9.80 -2.39
N ASN A 51 1.18 -9.43 -2.60
CA ASN A 51 1.90 -8.57 -1.68
C ASN A 51 1.30 -7.16 -1.67
N VAL A 52 0.88 -6.68 -2.85
CA VAL A 52 0.21 -5.38 -2.94
C VAL A 52 -1.11 -5.41 -2.19
N ASN A 53 -1.86 -6.48 -2.34
CA ASN A 53 -3.13 -6.64 -1.63
C ASN A 53 -2.93 -6.65 -0.11
N ASP A 54 -1.89 -7.32 0.36
CA ASP A 54 -1.57 -7.36 1.78
C ASP A 54 -1.20 -5.98 2.30
N MET A 55 -0.43 -5.23 1.53
CA MET A 55 -0.06 -3.86 1.87
C MET A 55 -1.28 -2.96 1.92
N GLU A 56 -2.19 -3.13 0.98
CA GLU A 56 -3.43 -2.35 0.94
C GLU A 56 -4.24 -2.56 2.21
N ARG A 57 -4.38 -3.81 2.63
CA ARG A 57 -5.10 -4.12 3.86
C ARG A 57 -4.43 -3.55 5.09
N ALA A 58 -3.11 -3.64 5.14
CA ALA A 58 -2.36 -3.09 6.27
C ALA A 58 -2.52 -1.58 6.35
N ILE A 59 -2.46 -0.89 5.22
CA ILE A 59 -2.65 0.56 5.17
C ILE A 59 -4.06 0.94 5.60
N GLU A 60 -5.05 0.21 5.11
CA GLU A 60 -6.44 0.44 5.46
C GLU A 60 -6.67 0.30 6.96
N SER A 61 -6.10 -0.75 7.55
CA SER A 61 -6.17 -0.97 9.00
C SER A 61 -5.56 0.18 9.78
N ARG A 62 -4.41 0.66 9.30
CA ARG A 62 -3.73 1.77 9.97
C ARG A 62 -4.53 3.06 9.87
N CYS A 63 -5.16 3.30 8.73
CA CYS A 63 -6.02 4.46 8.55
C CYS A 63 -7.19 4.42 9.52
N LEU A 64 -7.83 3.28 9.62
CA LEU A 64 -8.96 3.12 10.52
C LEU A 64 -8.54 3.30 11.97
N SER A 65 -7.41 2.74 12.34
CA SER A 65 -6.89 2.90 13.71
C SER A 65 -6.61 4.35 14.04
N LEU A 66 -6.04 5.09 13.09
CA LEU A 66 -5.75 6.51 13.30
C LEU A 66 -7.02 7.30 13.49
N ILE A 67 -8.02 7.04 12.68
CA ILE A 67 -9.31 7.72 12.78
C ILE A 67 -9.94 7.48 14.14
N LEU A 68 -9.93 6.22 14.58
CA LEU A 68 -10.54 5.87 15.85
C LEU A 68 -9.82 6.51 17.04
N ARG A 69 -8.51 6.55 17.00
CA ARG A 69 -7.72 7.12 18.09
C ARG A 69 -7.83 8.65 18.16
N GLN A 70 -8.17 9.26 17.03
CA GLN A 70 -8.26 10.72 16.95
C GLN A 70 -9.71 11.21 16.98
N GLN A 71 -10.61 10.39 17.48
CA GLN A 71 -12.02 10.78 17.56
C GLN A 71 -12.18 12.04 18.39
N PRO A 72 -12.70 13.10 17.79
CA PRO A 72 -12.92 14.34 18.54
C PRO A 72 -13.94 14.19 19.66
N VAL A 73 -14.97 13.42 19.40
CA VAL A 73 -16.06 13.24 20.36
C VAL A 73 -15.60 12.57 21.64
N ALA A 74 -14.57 11.78 21.56
CA ALA A 74 -14.07 11.06 22.72
C ALA A 74 -13.53 12.02 23.78
N ARG A 75 -13.18 13.21 23.38
CA ARG A 75 -12.61 14.18 24.31
C ARG A 75 -13.64 15.00 25.04
N ASP A 76 -14.80 15.06 24.51
CA ASP A 76 -15.86 15.85 25.11
C ASP A 76 -16.55 15.08 26.18
#